data_281f7b0655dfa67d2c5d5592f0662333
#
_entry.id   281f7b0655dfa67d2c5d5592f0662333
#
_cell.length_a   1.000
_cell.length_b   1.000
_cell.length_c   1.000
_cell.angle_alpha   90.00
_cell.angle_beta   90.00
_cell.angle_gamma   90.00
#
_symmetry.space_group_name_H-M   'P 1'
#
loop_
_entity.id
_entity.type
_entity.pdbx_description
1 polymer ?
#
loop_
_entity_poly.entity_id
_entity_poly.type
_entity_poly.pdbx_seq_one_letter_code
_entity_poly.pdbx_strand_id
1 'polypeptide(L)'
;VAVTLVHRKGYFRQRLDADGGQTEEPQPWSPEALLTEMPARSKVSIEGREVALRAWRYDVRGAGGVTLPVLLLDSDLPENAESDRRLTDHLYGGDERYRLCQEIVLGIGGVRMLRALGYESIRRFHMNEGHAALLVLELGFEEMKRRGLDEVTREVAVAVKPMCVFTTHTPVPAGHDQFPLSMLRRVLTDYGDAYNRRAVEFCLDNVLNMTYLALDNSHYVNGVAKKHGEISRQMFGQYKVDSITNGVHAGTWIAPQIQAVIDRHIAAWREDNASLRYALGIPRHELWAAHQAAKQDLVAWVNQRTGATLFSNTFTIGFARR
;
A
#
# COMPACT_ATOMS: atom_id res chain seq x y z
N VAL A 1 8.06 -5.20 9.14
CA VAL A 1 6.85 -4.47 9.56
C VAL A 1 6.29 -3.68 8.38
N ALA A 2 4.98 -3.64 8.21
CA ALA A 2 4.29 -2.75 7.28
C ALA A 2 3.50 -1.69 8.06
N VAL A 3 3.37 -0.49 7.47
CA VAL A 3 2.58 0.62 8.05
C VAL A 3 1.58 1.10 7.02
N THR A 4 0.34 1.31 7.42
CA THR A 4 -0.76 1.83 6.60
C THR A 4 -1.73 2.63 7.46
N LEU A 5 -2.78 3.20 6.85
CA LEU A 5 -3.89 3.83 7.57
C LEU A 5 -5.01 2.83 7.84
N VAL A 6 -5.79 3.04 8.89
CA VAL A 6 -6.82 2.08 9.32
C VAL A 6 -8.04 2.03 8.39
N HIS A 7 -8.39 3.12 7.72
CA HIS A 7 -9.60 3.27 6.89
C HIS A 7 -10.84 2.62 7.53
N ARG A 8 -11.50 3.38 8.39
CA ARG A 8 -12.67 2.90 9.14
C ARG A 8 -13.94 2.77 8.30
N LYS A 9 -14.02 3.49 7.18
CA LYS A 9 -15.20 3.61 6.32
C LYS A 9 -14.85 3.37 4.85
N GLY A 10 -15.88 3.32 4.01
CA GLY A 10 -15.72 3.14 2.57
C GLY A 10 -15.66 1.69 2.11
N TYR A 11 -15.79 0.73 3.03
CA TYR A 11 -15.97 -0.67 2.66
C TYR A 11 -17.44 -0.95 2.35
N PHE A 12 -17.66 -1.73 1.31
CA PHE A 12 -18.99 -2.13 0.90
C PHE A 12 -19.02 -3.59 0.42
N ARG A 13 -20.19 -4.20 0.51
CA ARG A 13 -20.50 -5.46 -0.14
C ARG A 13 -21.22 -5.16 -1.44
N GLN A 14 -20.66 -5.64 -2.53
CA GLN A 14 -21.30 -5.55 -3.84
C GLN A 14 -22.35 -6.66 -3.97
N ARG A 15 -23.54 -6.29 -4.38
CA ARG A 15 -24.59 -7.24 -4.80
C ARG A 15 -24.87 -7.07 -6.27
N LEU A 16 -25.06 -8.20 -6.95
CA LEU A 16 -25.47 -8.25 -8.33
C LEU A 16 -26.90 -8.75 -8.39
N ASP A 17 -27.74 -8.09 -9.14
CA ASP A 17 -29.09 -8.58 -9.46
C ASP A 17 -29.08 -9.54 -10.67
N ALA A 18 -30.26 -10.07 -11.05
CA ALA A 18 -30.38 -11.00 -12.15
C ALA A 18 -30.03 -10.40 -13.52
N ASP A 19 -30.15 -9.09 -13.67
CA ASP A 19 -29.86 -8.33 -14.90
C ASP A 19 -28.41 -7.81 -14.94
N GLY A 20 -27.61 -8.10 -13.91
CA GLY A 20 -26.23 -7.65 -13.77
C GLY A 20 -26.10 -6.23 -13.20
N GLY A 21 -27.18 -5.63 -12.74
CA GLY A 21 -27.15 -4.37 -12.00
C GLY A 21 -26.38 -4.51 -10.69
N GLN A 22 -25.57 -3.50 -10.37
CA GLN A 22 -24.74 -3.51 -9.18
C GLN A 22 -25.30 -2.57 -8.12
N THR A 23 -25.43 -3.07 -6.90
CA THR A 23 -25.74 -2.26 -5.71
C THR A 23 -24.66 -2.43 -4.66
N GLU A 24 -24.38 -1.38 -3.91
CA GLU A 24 -23.36 -1.36 -2.88
C GLU A 24 -24.02 -1.19 -1.51
N GLU A 25 -23.79 -2.15 -0.62
CA GLU A 25 -24.24 -2.08 0.77
C GLU A 25 -23.03 -1.76 1.64
N PRO A 26 -23.06 -0.68 2.45
CA PRO A 26 -21.98 -0.39 3.38
C PRO A 26 -21.66 -1.60 4.27
N GLN A 27 -20.38 -1.92 4.39
CA GLN A 27 -19.89 -2.98 5.26
C GLN A 27 -19.15 -2.34 6.44
N PRO A 28 -19.85 -2.05 7.55
CA PRO A 28 -19.21 -1.50 8.75
C PRO A 28 -18.27 -2.55 9.36
N TRP A 29 -17.17 -2.07 9.90
CA TRP A 29 -16.24 -2.87 10.67
C TRP A 29 -15.66 -2.03 11.81
N SER A 30 -15.10 -2.70 12.81
CA SER A 30 -14.48 -2.07 13.96
C SER A 30 -13.05 -2.61 14.13
N PRO A 31 -12.05 -1.72 14.19
CA PRO A 31 -10.67 -2.13 14.49
C PRO A 31 -10.58 -2.93 15.79
N GLU A 32 -11.35 -2.54 16.81
CA GLU A 32 -11.38 -3.15 18.13
C GLU A 32 -11.76 -4.65 18.10
N ALA A 33 -12.55 -5.06 17.09
CA ALA A 33 -13.00 -6.45 16.94
C ALA A 33 -11.96 -7.36 16.28
N LEU A 34 -11.03 -6.80 15.49
CA LEU A 34 -10.15 -7.56 14.61
C LEU A 34 -8.66 -7.30 14.87
N LEU A 35 -8.31 -6.20 15.52
CA LEU A 35 -6.94 -5.72 15.66
C LEU A 35 -6.58 -5.57 17.15
N THR A 36 -5.27 -5.52 17.42
CA THR A 36 -4.77 -5.23 18.77
C THR A 36 -4.28 -3.79 18.85
N GLU A 37 -4.83 -3.00 19.76
CA GLU A 37 -4.34 -1.65 19.99
C GLU A 37 -2.94 -1.68 20.59
N MET A 38 -2.01 -0.89 20.01
CA MET A 38 -0.66 -0.76 20.53
C MET A 38 -0.59 0.34 21.59
N PRO A 39 0.25 0.17 22.64
CA PRO A 39 0.31 1.12 23.76
C PRO A 39 0.95 2.47 23.38
N ALA A 40 1.81 2.48 22.34
CA ALA A 40 2.50 3.70 21.91
C ALA A 40 1.57 4.69 21.24
N ARG A 41 1.93 5.97 21.37
CA ARG A 41 1.31 7.09 20.68
C ARG A 41 2.38 7.88 19.93
N SER A 42 2.00 8.45 18.81
CA SER A 42 2.80 9.45 18.09
C SER A 42 1.96 10.67 17.78
N LYS A 43 2.58 11.73 17.27
CA LYS A 43 1.90 12.97 16.92
C LYS A 43 2.45 13.52 15.62
N VAL A 44 1.60 14.19 14.87
CA VAL A 44 1.98 15.04 13.73
C VAL A 44 1.37 16.43 13.93
N SER A 45 1.95 17.46 13.31
CA SER A 45 1.39 18.80 13.35
C SER A 45 0.70 19.12 12.02
N ILE A 46 -0.57 19.43 12.07
CA ILE A 46 -1.39 19.78 10.91
C ILE A 46 -2.01 21.17 11.16
N GLU A 47 -1.66 22.14 10.31
CA GLU A 47 -2.13 23.52 10.43
C GLU A 47 -1.91 24.10 11.84
N GLY A 48 -0.74 23.82 12.42
CA GLY A 48 -0.35 24.26 13.76
C GLY A 48 -1.03 23.53 14.94
N ARG A 49 -1.84 22.52 14.66
CA ARG A 49 -2.45 21.67 15.70
C ARG A 49 -1.70 20.35 15.83
N GLU A 50 -1.48 19.89 17.05
CA GLU A 50 -1.06 18.52 17.29
C GLU A 50 -2.20 17.53 17.01
N VAL A 51 -1.94 16.55 16.16
CA VAL A 51 -2.84 15.43 15.88
C VAL A 51 -2.20 14.17 16.45
N ALA A 52 -2.81 13.63 17.50
CA ALA A 52 -2.38 12.39 18.12
C ALA A 52 -2.74 11.17 17.26
N LEU A 53 -1.87 10.18 17.25
CA LEU A 53 -2.05 8.94 16.49
C LEU A 53 -1.87 7.74 17.41
N ARG A 54 -2.72 6.73 17.25
CA ARG A 54 -2.52 5.38 17.74
C ARG A 54 -2.23 4.44 16.58
N ALA A 55 -1.73 3.26 16.90
CA ALA A 55 -1.57 2.17 15.94
C ALA A 55 -2.37 0.96 16.39
N TRP A 56 -3.01 0.33 15.43
CA TRP A 56 -3.59 -1.01 15.55
C TRP A 56 -2.64 -2.01 14.89
N ARG A 57 -2.49 -3.18 15.48
CA ARG A 57 -1.65 -4.25 14.94
C ARG A 57 -2.50 -5.40 14.42
N TYR A 58 -2.19 -5.82 13.20
CA TYR A 58 -2.64 -7.07 12.60
C TYR A 58 -1.44 -7.94 12.25
N ASP A 59 -1.47 -9.21 12.63
CA ASP A 59 -0.38 -10.14 12.34
C ASP A 59 -0.72 -11.03 11.15
N VAL A 60 -0.05 -10.79 10.02
CA VAL A 60 -0.13 -11.66 8.84
C VAL A 60 0.79 -12.86 9.04
N ARG A 61 0.21 -14.06 9.06
CA ARG A 61 0.97 -15.31 9.16
C ARG A 61 1.25 -15.86 7.77
N GLY A 62 2.51 -16.03 7.45
CA GLY A 62 2.96 -16.70 6.23
C GLY A 62 2.87 -18.23 6.33
N ALA A 63 2.85 -18.92 5.19
CA ALA A 63 2.83 -20.38 5.11
C ALA A 63 4.01 -21.03 5.84
N GLY A 64 5.19 -20.40 5.82
CA GLY A 64 6.40 -20.84 6.53
C GLY A 64 6.43 -20.50 8.02
N GLY A 65 5.32 -20.09 8.63
CA GLY A 65 5.21 -19.78 10.06
C GLY A 65 5.74 -18.40 10.47
N VAL A 66 6.31 -17.63 9.55
CA VAL A 66 6.77 -16.26 9.80
C VAL A 66 5.57 -15.33 10.00
N THR A 67 5.64 -14.49 11.02
CA THR A 67 4.61 -13.47 11.27
C THR A 67 5.12 -12.09 10.86
N LEU A 68 4.34 -11.39 10.05
CA LEU A 68 4.60 -10.01 9.65
C LEU A 68 3.61 -9.08 10.33
N PRO A 69 4.04 -8.20 11.24
CA PRO A 69 3.17 -7.20 11.84
C PRO A 69 2.83 -6.10 10.82
N VAL A 70 1.55 -5.81 10.69
CA VAL A 70 1.00 -4.66 9.96
C VAL A 70 0.46 -3.68 11.00
N LEU A 71 0.97 -2.46 10.97
CA LEU A 71 0.54 -1.37 11.83
C LEU A 71 -0.41 -0.46 11.05
N LEU A 72 -1.61 -0.28 11.57
CA LEU A 72 -2.63 0.57 10.97
C LEU A 72 -2.76 1.83 11.83
N LEU A 73 -2.37 2.97 11.28
CA LEU A 73 -2.43 4.26 11.97
C LEU A 73 -3.86 4.78 12.00
N ASP A 74 -4.23 5.35 13.14
CA ASP A 74 -5.58 5.82 13.42
C ASP A 74 -5.53 7.15 14.16
N SER A 75 -6.22 8.15 13.64
CA SER A 75 -6.35 9.48 14.21
C SER A 75 -7.66 9.67 15.01
N ASP A 76 -8.54 8.67 15.07
CA ASP A 76 -9.80 8.76 15.81
C ASP A 76 -9.57 8.62 17.32
N LEU A 77 -9.01 9.66 17.91
CA LEU A 77 -8.73 9.79 19.34
C LEU A 77 -9.52 10.97 19.92
N PRO A 78 -10.06 10.86 21.16
CA PRO A 78 -10.89 11.91 21.76
C PRO A 78 -10.21 13.26 21.92
N GLU A 79 -8.87 13.27 22.07
CA GLU A 79 -8.06 14.48 22.18
C GLU A 79 -7.92 15.25 20.88
N ASN A 80 -8.19 14.64 19.73
CA ASN A 80 -8.14 15.30 18.44
C ASN A 80 -9.42 16.07 18.13
N ALA A 81 -9.29 17.16 17.36
CA ALA A 81 -10.44 17.84 16.79
C ALA A 81 -11.26 16.91 15.89
N GLU A 82 -12.55 17.14 15.77
CA GLU A 82 -13.46 16.26 15.01
C GLU A 82 -13.00 16.05 13.55
N SER A 83 -12.52 17.10 12.89
CA SER A 83 -11.97 17.03 11.53
C SER A 83 -10.74 16.15 11.45
N ASP A 84 -9.88 16.20 12.47
CA ASP A 84 -8.62 15.46 12.50
C ASP A 84 -8.87 13.97 12.85
N ARG A 85 -9.88 13.69 13.66
CA ARG A 85 -10.35 12.32 13.95
C ARG A 85 -10.78 11.55 12.69
N ARG A 86 -11.25 12.26 11.66
CA ARG A 86 -11.76 11.67 10.42
C ARG A 86 -10.70 11.46 9.35
N LEU A 87 -9.44 11.85 9.58
CA LEU A 87 -8.37 11.74 8.58
C LEU A 87 -8.09 10.32 8.13
N THR A 88 -8.41 9.33 8.96
CA THR A 88 -8.24 7.90 8.65
C THR A 88 -9.56 7.17 8.35
N ASP A 89 -10.65 7.90 8.05
CA ASP A 89 -11.93 7.28 7.74
C ASP A 89 -11.95 6.60 6.36
N HIS A 90 -11.58 7.31 5.31
CA HIS A 90 -11.75 6.86 3.92
C HIS A 90 -10.43 6.80 3.14
N LEU A 91 -10.24 5.73 2.38
CA LEU A 91 -9.18 5.64 1.39
C LEU A 91 -9.54 6.53 0.19
N TYR A 92 -8.61 7.39 -0.23
CA TYR A 92 -8.79 8.31 -1.37
C TYR A 92 -10.03 9.23 -1.26
N GLY A 93 -10.49 9.49 -0.04
CA GLY A 93 -11.61 10.39 0.19
C GLY A 93 -11.21 11.87 0.24
N GLY A 94 -12.21 12.74 0.22
CA GLY A 94 -12.06 14.16 0.47
C GLY A 94 -11.41 14.95 -0.67
N ASP A 95 -10.99 16.16 -0.31
CA ASP A 95 -10.29 17.10 -1.20
C ASP A 95 -8.75 16.94 -1.12
N GLU A 96 -8.02 17.76 -1.86
CA GLU A 96 -6.55 17.76 -1.87
C GLU A 96 -5.95 18.00 -0.47
N ARG A 97 -6.59 18.85 0.34
CA ARG A 97 -6.15 19.09 1.73
C ARG A 97 -6.28 17.83 2.58
N TYR A 98 -7.41 17.14 2.48
CA TYR A 98 -7.65 15.89 3.21
C TYR A 98 -6.60 14.83 2.81
N ARG A 99 -6.30 14.72 1.51
CA ARG A 99 -5.28 13.81 1.01
C ARG A 99 -3.89 14.14 1.55
N LEU A 100 -3.48 15.42 1.51
CA LEU A 100 -2.20 15.84 2.07
C LEU A 100 -2.11 15.51 3.57
N CYS A 101 -3.19 15.73 4.34
CA CYS A 101 -3.23 15.36 5.74
C CYS A 101 -3.06 13.84 5.95
N GLN A 102 -3.69 13.01 5.12
CA GLN A 102 -3.51 11.56 5.17
C GLN A 102 -2.06 11.15 4.90
N GLU A 103 -1.41 11.80 3.93
CA GLU A 103 -0.01 11.51 3.60
C GLU A 103 0.97 11.98 4.69
N ILE A 104 0.65 13.07 5.41
CA ILE A 104 1.37 13.48 6.62
C ILE A 104 1.23 12.40 7.70
N VAL A 105 0.01 11.93 7.95
CA VAL A 105 -0.23 10.85 8.94
C VAL A 105 0.53 9.58 8.55
N LEU A 106 0.48 9.17 7.28
CA LEU A 106 1.14 7.95 6.81
C LEU A 106 2.67 8.08 6.81
N GLY A 107 3.21 9.11 6.15
CA GLY A 107 4.64 9.27 5.93
C GLY A 107 5.35 9.68 7.21
N ILE A 108 4.99 10.82 7.78
CA ILE A 108 5.64 11.38 8.98
C ILE A 108 5.18 10.61 10.23
N GLY A 109 3.87 10.50 10.41
CA GLY A 109 3.26 9.80 11.56
C GLY A 109 3.70 8.34 11.62
N GLY A 110 3.85 7.68 10.48
CA GLY A 110 4.31 6.30 10.36
C GLY A 110 5.74 6.11 10.88
N VAL A 111 6.68 6.97 10.49
CA VAL A 111 8.06 6.91 11.01
C VAL A 111 8.07 7.15 12.53
N ARG A 112 7.39 8.19 13.01
CA ARG A 112 7.30 8.51 14.44
C ARG A 112 6.67 7.38 15.25
N MET A 113 5.63 6.74 14.73
CA MET A 113 5.01 5.58 15.39
C MET A 113 5.96 4.39 15.45
N LEU A 114 6.72 4.12 14.39
CA LEU A 114 7.74 3.07 14.41
C LEU A 114 8.78 3.33 15.50
N ARG A 115 9.27 4.58 15.66
CA ARG A 115 10.19 4.96 16.73
C ARG A 115 9.56 4.80 18.11
N ALA A 116 8.33 5.25 18.30
CA ALA A 116 7.60 5.11 19.56
C ALA A 116 7.37 3.63 19.96
N LEU A 117 7.31 2.73 18.98
CA LEU A 117 7.21 1.28 19.18
C LEU A 117 8.58 0.58 19.32
N GLY A 118 9.70 1.32 19.34
CA GLY A 118 11.04 0.77 19.53
C GLY A 118 11.71 0.24 18.26
N TYR A 119 11.16 0.51 17.06
CA TYR A 119 11.82 0.15 15.80
C TYR A 119 12.94 1.15 15.44
N GLU A 120 14.03 1.15 16.20
CA GLU A 120 15.13 2.12 16.01
C GLU A 120 16.12 1.72 14.91
N SER A 121 16.29 0.42 14.67
CA SER A 121 17.31 -0.13 13.77
C SER A 121 16.85 -0.39 12.33
N ILE A 122 15.77 0.27 11.88
CA ILE A 122 15.29 0.13 10.49
C ILE A 122 16.34 0.70 9.54
N ARG A 123 16.79 -0.12 8.60
CA ARG A 123 17.79 0.25 7.59
C ARG A 123 17.19 0.63 6.25
N ARG A 124 15.97 0.20 5.97
CA ARG A 124 15.29 0.43 4.68
C ARG A 124 13.83 0.80 4.89
N PHE A 125 13.43 1.87 4.26
CA PHE A 125 12.06 2.36 4.20
C PHE A 125 11.58 2.19 2.77
N HIS A 126 10.57 1.38 2.57
CA HIS A 126 10.00 1.10 1.26
C HIS A 126 8.71 1.90 1.10
N MET A 127 8.73 2.85 0.19
CA MET A 127 7.56 3.64 -0.21
C MET A 127 6.79 2.88 -1.29
N ASN A 128 5.58 2.48 -0.95
CA ASN A 128 4.64 1.89 -1.90
C ASN A 128 3.76 3.01 -2.45
N GLU A 129 4.08 3.53 -3.64
CA GLU A 129 3.54 4.71 -4.29
C GLU A 129 3.91 6.03 -3.58
N GLY A 130 3.54 7.17 -4.18
CA GLY A 130 3.86 8.51 -3.68
C GLY A 130 3.27 8.86 -2.32
N HIS A 131 2.17 8.20 -1.92
CA HIS A 131 1.45 8.47 -0.67
C HIS A 131 2.32 8.43 0.60
N ALA A 132 3.41 7.69 0.59
CA ALA A 132 4.32 7.58 1.72
C ALA A 132 5.54 8.52 1.62
N ALA A 133 5.66 9.31 0.55
CA ALA A 133 6.88 10.05 0.24
C ALA A 133 7.29 11.06 1.33
N LEU A 134 6.35 11.59 2.10
CA LEU A 134 6.66 12.50 3.21
C LEU A 134 7.52 11.85 4.31
N LEU A 135 7.67 10.53 4.33
CA LEU A 135 8.61 9.88 5.25
C LEU A 135 10.05 10.35 5.06
N VAL A 136 10.44 10.78 3.84
CA VAL A 136 11.80 11.26 3.59
C VAL A 136 12.09 12.59 4.33
N LEU A 137 11.05 13.39 4.57
CA LEU A 137 11.17 14.61 5.37
C LEU A 137 11.44 14.28 6.85
N GLU A 138 10.72 13.32 7.40
CA GLU A 138 10.96 12.90 8.79
C GLU A 138 12.35 12.28 8.97
N LEU A 139 12.78 11.41 8.05
CA LEU A 139 14.12 10.83 8.07
C LEU A 139 15.21 11.90 7.93
N GLY A 140 14.99 12.89 7.08
CA GLY A 140 15.90 14.05 6.95
C GLY A 140 15.97 14.87 8.24
N PHE A 141 14.85 15.08 8.90
CA PHE A 141 14.79 15.80 10.16
C PHE A 141 15.45 15.00 11.31
N GLU A 142 15.25 13.69 11.38
CA GLU A 142 15.97 12.80 12.33
C GLU A 142 17.48 12.89 12.10
N GLU A 143 17.94 12.81 10.86
CA GLU A 143 19.37 12.85 10.51
C GLU A 143 19.99 14.23 10.77
N MET A 144 19.26 15.30 10.47
CA MET A 144 19.64 16.68 10.80
C MET A 144 19.89 16.83 12.30
N LYS A 145 18.93 16.39 13.14
CA LYS A 145 19.07 16.42 14.60
C LYS A 145 20.23 15.59 15.10
N ARG A 146 20.41 14.38 14.53
CA ARG A 146 21.52 13.48 14.88
C ARG A 146 22.89 14.16 14.63
N ARG A 147 22.99 15.04 13.63
CA ARG A 147 24.19 15.79 13.29
C ARG A 147 24.33 17.10 14.06
N GLY A 148 23.34 17.50 14.84
CA GLY A 148 23.32 18.79 15.53
C GLY A 148 23.21 20.00 14.60
N LEU A 149 22.50 19.85 13.48
CA LEU A 149 22.27 20.91 12.50
C LEU A 149 20.91 21.56 12.73
N ASP A 150 20.77 22.82 12.32
CA ASP A 150 19.53 23.61 12.42
C ASP A 150 18.66 23.52 11.17
N GLU A 151 19.23 23.08 10.04
CA GLU A 151 18.51 22.92 8.77
C GLU A 151 18.88 21.63 8.05
N VAL A 152 17.96 21.12 7.22
CA VAL A 152 18.18 19.94 6.39
C VAL A 152 19.00 20.33 5.16
N THR A 153 20.28 20.02 5.18
CA THR A 153 21.22 20.30 4.09
C THR A 153 21.18 19.23 2.99
N ARG A 154 21.88 19.49 1.89
CA ARG A 154 22.04 18.49 0.82
C ARG A 154 22.77 17.23 1.32
N GLU A 155 23.75 17.37 2.21
CA GLU A 155 24.49 16.26 2.78
C GLU A 155 23.60 15.38 3.66
N VAL A 156 22.63 15.98 4.37
CA VAL A 156 21.60 15.24 5.12
C VAL A 156 20.74 14.42 4.16
N ALA A 157 20.24 14.99 3.06
CA ALA A 157 19.43 14.27 2.09
C ALA A 157 20.23 13.14 1.40
N VAL A 158 21.50 13.38 1.07
CA VAL A 158 22.39 12.34 0.51
C VAL A 158 22.55 11.17 1.49
N ALA A 159 22.59 11.44 2.79
CA ALA A 159 22.69 10.38 3.82
C ALA A 159 21.38 9.58 3.98
N VAL A 160 20.23 10.22 3.77
CA VAL A 160 18.89 9.54 3.85
C VAL A 160 18.59 8.71 2.60
N LYS A 161 18.99 9.18 1.42
CA LYS A 161 18.69 8.51 0.15
C LYS A 161 18.97 7.00 0.11
N PRO A 162 20.11 6.49 0.63
CA PRO A 162 20.38 5.05 0.69
C PRO A 162 19.39 4.26 1.53
N MET A 163 18.66 4.92 2.44
CA MET A 163 17.68 4.27 3.31
C MET A 163 16.33 4.04 2.60
N CYS A 164 16.06 4.72 1.48
CA CYS A 164 14.76 4.75 0.83
C CYS A 164 14.74 3.91 -0.46
N VAL A 165 13.65 3.17 -0.64
CA VAL A 165 13.29 2.42 -1.84
C VAL A 165 11.89 2.85 -2.27
N PHE A 166 11.67 3.03 -3.56
CA PHE A 166 10.38 3.45 -4.10
C PHE A 166 9.85 2.48 -5.14
N THR A 167 8.59 2.08 -4.99
CA THR A 167 7.87 1.31 -6.01
C THR A 167 6.68 2.11 -6.51
N THR A 168 6.68 2.42 -7.81
CA THR A 168 5.53 3.05 -8.47
C THR A 168 4.59 2.01 -9.06
N HIS A 169 3.29 2.21 -8.87
CA HIS A 169 2.22 1.36 -9.36
C HIS A 169 1.38 2.02 -10.45
N THR A 170 1.48 3.34 -10.60
CA THR A 170 0.58 4.13 -11.43
C THR A 170 1.24 4.54 -12.75
N PRO A 171 0.81 3.99 -13.91
CA PRO A 171 1.41 4.28 -15.20
C PRO A 171 0.77 5.49 -15.91
N VAL A 172 0.10 6.38 -15.17
CA VAL A 172 -0.58 7.57 -15.73
C VAL A 172 -0.30 8.82 -14.89
N PRO A 173 0.00 9.97 -15.52
CA PRO A 173 0.34 11.21 -14.78
C PRO A 173 -0.73 11.67 -13.80
N ALA A 174 -2.01 11.50 -14.12
CA ALA A 174 -3.13 11.92 -13.28
C ALA A 174 -3.27 11.14 -11.95
N GLY A 175 -2.52 10.05 -11.78
CA GLY A 175 -2.53 9.25 -10.56
C GLY A 175 -1.43 9.63 -9.55
N HIS A 176 -0.66 10.69 -9.82
CA HIS A 176 0.39 11.17 -8.94
C HIS A 176 -0.07 12.38 -8.18
N ASP A 177 -0.13 12.29 -6.85
CA ASP A 177 -0.57 13.37 -6.00
C ASP A 177 0.37 14.58 -6.10
N GLN A 178 -0.23 15.75 -6.24
CA GLN A 178 0.44 17.02 -6.39
C GLN A 178 -0.22 18.05 -5.50
N PHE A 179 0.59 18.81 -4.77
CA PHE A 179 0.11 19.82 -3.82
C PHE A 179 0.78 21.17 -4.06
N PRO A 180 -0.01 22.27 -4.16
CA PRO A 180 0.57 23.61 -4.20
C PRO A 180 1.47 23.88 -2.99
N LEU A 181 2.62 24.52 -3.20
CA LEU A 181 3.55 24.85 -2.11
C LEU A 181 2.89 25.72 -1.02
N SER A 182 1.94 26.57 -1.41
CA SER A 182 1.14 27.38 -0.47
C SER A 182 0.29 26.51 0.46
N MET A 183 -0.29 25.42 -0.06
CA MET A 183 -1.03 24.45 0.75
C MET A 183 -0.08 23.66 1.66
N LEU A 184 1.05 23.19 1.11
CA LEU A 184 2.05 22.47 1.90
C LEU A 184 2.50 23.29 3.11
N ARG A 185 2.89 24.57 2.91
CA ARG A 185 3.32 25.48 3.99
C ARG A 185 2.24 25.73 5.04
N ARG A 186 0.98 25.77 4.63
CA ARG A 186 -0.14 25.96 5.56
C ARG A 186 -0.43 24.70 6.37
N VAL A 187 -0.39 23.54 5.73
CA VAL A 187 -0.85 22.26 6.33
C VAL A 187 0.27 21.57 7.09
N LEU A 188 1.49 21.49 6.51
CA LEU A 188 2.63 20.84 7.13
C LEU A 188 3.43 21.87 7.97
N THR A 189 3.27 21.80 9.28
CA THR A 189 3.88 22.77 10.22
C THR A 189 4.88 22.11 11.18
N ASP A 190 5.20 20.84 10.96
CA ASP A 190 6.03 20.05 11.87
C ASP A 190 7.50 20.52 11.97
N TYR A 191 8.04 21.06 10.89
CA TYR A 191 9.48 21.24 10.77
C TYR A 191 9.94 22.70 10.90
N GLY A 192 9.01 23.65 11.07
CA GLY A 192 9.34 25.06 11.15
C GLY A 192 10.28 25.47 10.01
N ASP A 193 11.41 26.04 10.35
CA ASP A 193 12.41 26.56 9.38
C ASP A 193 13.36 25.48 8.82
N ALA A 194 13.34 24.26 9.35
CA ALA A 194 14.30 23.22 8.98
C ALA A 194 14.34 22.88 7.47
N TYR A 195 13.23 23.11 6.77
CA TYR A 195 13.09 22.87 5.33
C TYR A 195 12.91 24.13 4.48
N ASN A 196 13.02 25.34 5.04
CA ASN A 196 12.70 26.58 4.33
C ASN A 196 13.41 26.73 2.98
N ARG A 197 14.70 26.40 2.92
CA ARG A 197 15.50 26.49 1.68
C ARG A 197 15.20 25.33 0.74
N ARG A 198 14.97 24.14 1.26
CA ARG A 198 14.78 22.93 0.45
C ARG A 198 13.35 22.70 -0.02
N ALA A 199 12.36 23.30 0.63
CA ALA A 199 10.97 23.20 0.16
C ALA A 199 10.82 23.64 -1.30
N VAL A 200 11.63 24.62 -1.75
CA VAL A 200 11.65 25.08 -3.14
C VAL A 200 12.32 24.06 -4.07
N GLU A 201 13.34 23.32 -3.58
CA GLU A 201 14.06 22.32 -4.37
C GLU A 201 13.19 21.08 -4.65
N PHE A 202 12.25 20.74 -3.75
CA PHE A 202 11.30 19.62 -3.92
C PHE A 202 10.10 19.98 -4.78
N CYS A 203 9.89 21.24 -5.12
CA CYS A 203 8.76 21.74 -5.88
C CYS A 203 9.18 22.16 -7.27
N LEU A 204 8.47 21.69 -8.28
CA LEU A 204 8.55 22.21 -9.64
C LEU A 204 7.38 23.18 -9.85
N ASP A 205 7.65 24.39 -10.32
CA ASP A 205 6.62 25.43 -10.56
C ASP A 205 5.71 25.70 -9.34
N ASN A 206 6.29 25.71 -8.14
CA ASN A 206 5.56 25.84 -6.86
C ASN A 206 4.57 24.72 -6.55
N VAL A 207 4.76 23.55 -7.13
CA VAL A 207 3.96 22.34 -6.85
C VAL A 207 4.87 21.22 -6.35
N LEU A 208 4.55 20.65 -5.20
CA LEU A 208 5.16 19.41 -4.71
C LEU A 208 4.48 18.23 -5.40
N ASN A 209 5.25 17.47 -6.16
CA ASN A 209 4.81 16.18 -6.69
C ASN A 209 5.38 15.05 -5.81
N MET A 210 4.49 14.29 -5.20
CA MET A 210 4.85 13.23 -4.24
C MET A 210 5.69 12.12 -4.88
N THR A 211 5.43 11.81 -6.14
CA THR A 211 6.20 10.82 -6.88
C THR A 211 7.63 11.30 -7.14
N TYR A 212 7.81 12.56 -7.55
CA TYR A 212 9.16 13.12 -7.73
C TYR A 212 9.90 13.24 -6.40
N LEU A 213 9.22 13.59 -5.31
CA LEU A 213 9.83 13.57 -3.98
C LEU A 213 10.38 12.17 -3.64
N ALA A 214 9.61 11.11 -3.93
CA ALA A 214 10.05 9.74 -3.71
C ALA A 214 11.19 9.32 -4.65
N LEU A 215 11.12 9.68 -5.95
CA LEU A 215 12.15 9.38 -6.95
C LEU A 215 13.51 10.00 -6.59
N ASP A 216 13.51 11.28 -6.23
CA ASP A 216 14.74 12.03 -5.90
C ASP A 216 15.43 11.48 -4.65
N ASN A 217 14.66 10.97 -3.70
CA ASN A 217 15.15 10.56 -2.40
C ASN A 217 15.25 9.03 -2.22
N SER A 218 15.14 8.25 -3.30
CA SER A 218 15.33 6.80 -3.27
C SER A 218 16.59 6.38 -4.01
N HIS A 219 17.34 5.42 -3.44
CA HIS A 219 18.49 4.83 -4.11
C HIS A 219 18.10 3.74 -5.11
N TYR A 220 16.92 3.16 -4.94
CA TYR A 220 16.36 2.15 -5.83
C TYR A 220 14.90 2.44 -6.12
N VAL A 221 14.54 2.36 -7.40
CA VAL A 221 13.20 2.64 -7.90
C VAL A 221 12.77 1.52 -8.85
N ASN A 222 11.57 0.99 -8.69
CA ASN A 222 11.03 0.00 -9.61
C ASN A 222 9.53 0.20 -9.89
N GLY A 223 9.13 -0.22 -11.09
CA GLY A 223 7.73 -0.49 -11.44
C GLY A 223 7.38 -1.96 -11.17
N VAL A 224 6.09 -2.30 -11.22
CA VAL A 224 5.53 -3.58 -10.76
C VAL A 224 5.38 -4.64 -11.85
N ALA A 225 5.85 -4.37 -13.06
CA ALA A 225 5.92 -5.33 -14.18
C ALA A 225 6.89 -4.80 -15.25
N LYS A 226 7.39 -5.66 -16.14
CA LYS A 226 8.28 -5.24 -17.24
C LYS A 226 7.68 -4.10 -18.07
N LYS A 227 6.43 -4.26 -18.53
CA LYS A 227 5.71 -3.24 -19.32
C LYS A 227 5.50 -1.95 -18.52
N HIS A 228 5.17 -2.06 -17.24
CA HIS A 228 5.05 -0.90 -16.36
C HIS A 228 6.39 -0.16 -16.21
N GLY A 229 7.50 -0.89 -16.03
CA GLY A 229 8.84 -0.29 -15.97
C GLY A 229 9.22 0.44 -17.27
N GLU A 230 8.81 -0.07 -18.45
CA GLU A 230 9.02 0.61 -19.73
C GLU A 230 8.25 1.94 -19.78
N ILE A 231 6.97 1.96 -19.39
CA ILE A 231 6.14 3.17 -19.34
C ILE A 231 6.70 4.16 -18.32
N SER A 232 7.08 3.69 -17.13
CA SER A 232 7.65 4.55 -16.08
C SER A 232 8.97 5.19 -16.52
N ARG A 233 9.83 4.49 -17.27
CA ARG A 233 11.04 5.09 -17.85
C ARG A 233 10.74 6.17 -18.89
N GLN A 234 9.65 6.06 -19.62
CA GLN A 234 9.21 7.11 -20.54
C GLN A 234 8.66 8.32 -19.79
N MET A 235 7.89 8.10 -18.72
CA MET A 235 7.32 9.18 -17.89
C MET A 235 8.39 9.91 -17.08
N PHE A 236 9.37 9.17 -16.55
CA PHE A 236 10.41 9.67 -15.65
C PHE A 236 11.79 9.53 -16.26
N GLY A 237 11.97 10.01 -17.49
CA GLY A 237 13.14 9.76 -18.34
C GLY A 237 14.51 10.10 -17.72
N GLN A 238 14.55 10.96 -16.71
CA GLN A 238 15.76 11.31 -15.96
C GLN A 238 16.12 10.33 -14.84
N TYR A 239 15.20 9.38 -14.50
CA TYR A 239 15.40 8.43 -13.42
C TYR A 239 15.61 7.02 -13.95
N LYS A 240 16.50 6.28 -13.28
CA LYS A 240 16.66 4.86 -13.51
C LYS A 240 15.52 4.10 -12.81
N VAL A 241 14.54 3.64 -13.57
CA VAL A 241 13.43 2.82 -13.07
C VAL A 241 13.63 1.37 -13.51
N ASP A 242 13.77 0.47 -12.58
CA ASP A 242 13.83 -0.97 -12.79
C ASP A 242 12.42 -1.58 -12.83
N SER A 243 12.30 -2.87 -12.96
CA SER A 243 11.01 -3.55 -12.91
C SER A 243 11.09 -4.84 -12.12
N ILE A 244 10.19 -4.95 -11.12
CA ILE A 244 9.99 -6.20 -10.37
C ILE A 244 8.52 -6.58 -10.54
N THR A 245 8.28 -7.69 -11.25
CA THR A 245 6.92 -8.17 -11.46
C THR A 245 6.30 -8.57 -10.13
N ASN A 246 5.10 -8.06 -9.84
CA ASN A 246 4.36 -8.42 -8.64
C ASN A 246 4.18 -9.93 -8.55
N GLY A 247 4.40 -10.46 -7.37
CA GLY A 247 4.15 -11.86 -7.07
C GLY A 247 2.66 -12.16 -6.95
N VAL A 248 2.33 -13.43 -7.17
CA VAL A 248 0.99 -13.98 -6.90
C VAL A 248 1.14 -15.04 -5.82
N HIS A 249 0.34 -14.93 -4.75
CA HIS A 249 0.34 -15.96 -3.72
C HIS A 249 -0.43 -17.19 -4.21
N ALA A 250 0.30 -18.16 -4.76
CA ALA A 250 -0.26 -19.34 -5.40
C ALA A 250 -1.25 -20.11 -4.49
N GLY A 251 -0.90 -20.23 -3.20
CA GLY A 251 -1.78 -20.90 -2.23
C GLY A 251 -3.15 -20.26 -2.03
N THR A 252 -3.28 -18.93 -2.28
CA THR A 252 -4.57 -18.22 -2.20
C THR A 252 -5.37 -18.33 -3.49
N TRP A 253 -4.68 -18.23 -4.65
CA TRP A 253 -5.37 -18.04 -5.93
C TRP A 253 -5.58 -19.30 -6.74
N ILE A 254 -4.87 -20.40 -6.44
CA ILE A 254 -5.09 -21.69 -7.11
C ILE A 254 -6.33 -22.35 -6.51
N ALA A 255 -7.25 -22.81 -7.35
CA ALA A 255 -8.45 -23.53 -6.90
C ALA A 255 -8.10 -24.80 -6.12
N PRO A 256 -8.87 -25.18 -5.09
CA PRO A 256 -8.56 -26.33 -4.24
C PRO A 256 -8.36 -27.65 -5.01
N GLN A 257 -9.11 -27.85 -6.09
CA GLN A 257 -8.99 -29.03 -6.96
C GLN A 257 -7.61 -29.11 -7.63
N ILE A 258 -7.10 -27.97 -8.09
CA ILE A 258 -5.75 -27.87 -8.67
C ILE A 258 -4.69 -28.01 -7.58
N GLN A 259 -4.89 -27.38 -6.40
CA GLN A 259 -3.98 -27.55 -5.26
C GLN A 259 -3.79 -29.02 -4.90
N ALA A 260 -4.88 -29.79 -4.85
CA ALA A 260 -4.82 -31.21 -4.55
C ALA A 260 -3.99 -32.02 -5.57
N VAL A 261 -4.01 -31.63 -6.84
CA VAL A 261 -3.11 -32.22 -7.85
C VAL A 261 -1.65 -31.85 -7.59
N ILE A 262 -1.39 -30.58 -7.36
CA ILE A 262 -0.02 -30.08 -7.09
C ILE A 262 0.56 -30.75 -5.84
N ASP A 263 -0.24 -30.90 -4.76
CA ASP A 263 0.18 -31.54 -3.50
C ASP A 263 0.67 -32.99 -3.70
N ARG A 264 0.11 -33.71 -4.68
CA ARG A 264 0.54 -35.08 -4.99
C ARG A 264 1.87 -35.14 -5.77
N HIS A 265 2.16 -34.12 -6.56
CA HIS A 265 3.28 -34.15 -7.48
C HIS A 265 4.48 -33.26 -7.09
N ILE A 266 4.25 -32.23 -6.27
CA ILE A 266 5.27 -31.24 -5.92
C ILE A 266 5.27 -31.02 -4.40
N ALA A 267 6.25 -31.60 -3.73
CA ALA A 267 6.42 -31.41 -2.29
C ALA A 267 6.77 -29.94 -1.95
N ALA A 268 6.29 -29.46 -0.82
CA ALA A 268 6.66 -28.18 -0.22
C ALA A 268 6.47 -26.94 -1.13
N TRP A 269 5.63 -26.99 -2.13
CA TRP A 269 5.42 -25.87 -3.08
C TRP A 269 4.83 -24.62 -2.41
N ARG A 270 4.21 -24.76 -1.23
CA ARG A 270 3.68 -23.63 -0.47
C ARG A 270 4.77 -22.87 0.29
N GLU A 271 5.84 -23.57 0.70
CA GLU A 271 7.01 -22.99 1.36
C GLU A 271 8.01 -22.43 0.34
N ASP A 272 8.19 -23.12 -0.80
CA ASP A 272 9.02 -22.69 -1.92
C ASP A 272 8.24 -22.70 -3.22
N ASN A 273 7.65 -21.55 -3.59
CA ASN A 273 6.91 -21.37 -4.83
C ASN A 273 7.77 -21.61 -6.09
N ALA A 274 9.11 -21.55 -5.99
CA ALA A 274 9.97 -21.83 -7.13
C ALA A 274 9.85 -23.31 -7.59
N SER A 275 9.42 -24.21 -6.70
CA SER A 275 9.19 -25.61 -7.04
C SER A 275 8.00 -25.80 -7.99
N LEU A 276 7.07 -24.84 -8.11
CA LEU A 276 5.99 -24.84 -9.11
C LEU A 276 6.49 -24.93 -10.57
N ARG A 277 7.77 -24.64 -10.84
CA ARG A 277 8.40 -24.92 -12.15
C ARG A 277 8.27 -26.37 -12.59
N TYR A 278 8.16 -27.30 -11.65
CA TYR A 278 8.00 -28.73 -11.92
C TYR A 278 6.57 -29.12 -12.31
N ALA A 279 5.62 -28.18 -12.27
CA ALA A 279 4.22 -28.44 -12.68
C ALA A 279 4.10 -28.90 -14.15
N LEU A 280 5.10 -28.60 -14.99
CA LEU A 280 5.16 -29.13 -16.36
C LEU A 280 5.24 -30.67 -16.44
N GLY A 281 5.68 -31.34 -15.37
CA GLY A 281 5.73 -32.78 -15.24
C GLY A 281 4.40 -33.43 -14.82
N ILE A 282 3.42 -32.65 -14.41
CA ILE A 282 2.10 -33.19 -13.98
C ILE A 282 1.34 -33.71 -15.20
N PRO A 283 0.76 -34.92 -15.15
CA PRO A 283 -0.03 -35.48 -16.24
C PRO A 283 -1.18 -34.53 -16.63
N ARG A 284 -1.30 -34.20 -17.91
CA ARG A 284 -2.32 -33.23 -18.40
C ARG A 284 -3.75 -33.66 -18.08
N HIS A 285 -4.02 -34.97 -18.09
CA HIS A 285 -5.37 -35.48 -17.79
C HIS A 285 -5.77 -35.23 -16.32
N GLU A 286 -4.82 -35.26 -15.37
CA GLU A 286 -5.09 -34.90 -13.97
C GLU A 286 -5.39 -33.41 -13.81
N LEU A 287 -4.61 -32.55 -14.44
CA LEU A 287 -4.87 -31.10 -14.46
C LEU A 287 -6.20 -30.78 -15.11
N TRP A 288 -6.52 -31.46 -16.22
CA TRP A 288 -7.80 -31.29 -16.89
C TRP A 288 -8.98 -31.72 -16.04
N ALA A 289 -8.90 -32.87 -15.39
CA ALA A 289 -9.93 -33.35 -14.48
C ALA A 289 -10.16 -32.36 -13.30
N ALA A 290 -9.08 -31.86 -12.70
CA ALA A 290 -9.16 -30.87 -11.63
C ALA A 290 -9.75 -29.53 -12.13
N HIS A 291 -9.38 -29.07 -13.33
CA HIS A 291 -9.97 -27.88 -13.95
C HIS A 291 -11.49 -28.07 -14.20
N GLN A 292 -11.90 -29.22 -14.72
CA GLN A 292 -13.33 -29.51 -14.92
C GLN A 292 -14.11 -29.53 -13.61
N ALA A 293 -13.54 -30.09 -12.55
CA ALA A 293 -14.17 -30.06 -11.22
C ALA A 293 -14.32 -28.63 -10.69
N ALA A 294 -13.27 -27.80 -10.78
CA ALA A 294 -13.34 -26.38 -10.40
C ALA A 294 -14.37 -25.60 -11.22
N LYS A 295 -14.46 -25.90 -12.52
CA LYS A 295 -15.46 -25.31 -13.40
C LYS A 295 -16.89 -25.70 -13.03
N GLN A 296 -17.11 -26.98 -12.68
CA GLN A 296 -18.43 -27.45 -12.22
C GLN A 296 -18.87 -26.69 -10.97
N ASP A 297 -17.99 -26.52 -10.00
CA ASP A 297 -18.29 -25.77 -8.78
C ASP A 297 -18.62 -24.29 -9.08
N LEU A 298 -17.83 -23.65 -9.95
CA LEU A 298 -18.09 -22.27 -10.37
C LEU A 298 -19.44 -22.12 -11.07
N VAL A 299 -19.75 -23.01 -12.02
CA VAL A 299 -21.01 -22.99 -12.78
C VAL A 299 -22.19 -23.24 -11.86
N ALA A 300 -22.10 -24.20 -10.95
CA ALA A 300 -23.14 -24.47 -9.94
C ALA A 300 -23.39 -23.24 -9.06
N TRP A 301 -22.30 -22.59 -8.58
CA TRP A 301 -22.39 -21.39 -7.77
C TRP A 301 -23.03 -20.21 -8.52
N VAL A 302 -22.67 -20.00 -9.79
CA VAL A 302 -23.27 -18.95 -10.64
C VAL A 302 -24.75 -19.21 -10.84
N ASN A 303 -25.11 -20.44 -11.27
CA ASN A 303 -26.51 -20.81 -11.50
C ASN A 303 -27.38 -20.60 -10.27
N GLN A 304 -26.87 -21.00 -9.08
CA GLN A 304 -27.58 -20.82 -7.83
C GLN A 304 -27.83 -19.35 -7.49
N ARG A 305 -26.87 -18.47 -7.80
CA ARG A 305 -26.95 -17.03 -7.42
C ARG A 305 -27.71 -16.19 -8.42
N THR A 306 -27.65 -16.52 -9.69
CA THR A 306 -28.21 -15.69 -10.76
C THR A 306 -29.47 -16.27 -11.39
N GLY A 307 -29.83 -17.53 -11.07
CA GLY A 307 -30.90 -18.23 -11.75
C GLY A 307 -30.55 -18.63 -13.20
N ALA A 308 -29.31 -18.45 -13.64
CA ALA A 308 -28.85 -18.88 -14.96
C ALA A 308 -28.84 -20.40 -15.09
N THR A 309 -28.86 -20.89 -16.33
CA THR A 309 -28.79 -22.31 -16.68
C THR A 309 -27.54 -22.62 -17.50
N LEU A 310 -26.37 -22.30 -16.93
CA LEU A 310 -25.08 -22.58 -17.56
C LEU A 310 -24.73 -24.06 -17.40
N PHE A 311 -24.02 -24.63 -18.36
CA PHE A 311 -23.56 -26.00 -18.36
C PHE A 311 -22.04 -26.09 -18.29
N SER A 312 -21.52 -26.96 -17.43
CA SER A 312 -20.08 -27.12 -17.23
C SER A 312 -19.34 -27.70 -18.45
N ASN A 313 -20.04 -28.41 -19.34
CA ASN A 313 -19.48 -28.92 -20.58
C ASN A 313 -19.42 -27.91 -21.74
N THR A 314 -20.00 -26.72 -21.57
CA THR A 314 -19.95 -25.65 -22.57
C THR A 314 -18.65 -24.87 -22.41
N PHE A 315 -17.95 -24.54 -23.51
CA PHE A 315 -16.79 -23.66 -23.48
C PHE A 315 -17.18 -22.30 -22.88
N THR A 316 -16.48 -21.89 -21.83
CA THR A 316 -16.85 -20.70 -21.07
C THR A 316 -15.65 -19.74 -20.97
N ILE A 317 -15.88 -18.49 -21.30
CA ILE A 317 -14.92 -17.41 -21.11
C ILE A 317 -15.45 -16.52 -19.97
N GLY A 318 -14.64 -16.37 -18.91
CA GLY A 318 -14.91 -15.43 -17.82
C GLY A 318 -14.13 -14.15 -18.02
N PHE A 319 -14.78 -13.00 -17.80
CA PHE A 319 -14.16 -11.70 -17.82
C PHE A 319 -14.62 -10.93 -16.57
N ALA A 320 -13.64 -10.48 -15.75
CA ALA A 320 -13.91 -9.68 -14.56
C ALA A 320 -13.04 -8.43 -14.57
N ARG A 321 -13.64 -7.26 -14.40
CA ARG A 321 -12.97 -5.96 -14.30
C ARG A 321 -13.80 -5.03 -13.43
N ARG A 322 -13.16 -4.19 -12.63
CA ARG A 322 -13.77 -3.04 -11.97
C ARG A 322 -13.64 -1.77 -12.82
#